data_59f3eb748a5b21c56587220636762c87
#
_entry.id   59f3eb748a5b21c56587220636762c87
#
_cell.length_a   1.000
_cell.length_b   1.000
_cell.length_c   1.000
_cell.angle_alpha   90.00
_cell.angle_beta   90.00
_cell.angle_gamma   90.00
#
_symmetry.space_group_name_H-M   'P 1'
#
loop_
_entity.id
_entity.type
_entity.pdbx_description
1 polymer ?
#
loop_
_entity_poly.entity_id
_entity_poly.type
_entity_poly.pdbx_seq_one_letter_code
_entity_poly.pdbx_strand_id
1 'polypeptide(L)'
;MGLVWLILKKRKKKKKTLFVFEHKISFNKKEAFLEPSEYLILKTLIVNPALESAQILSLIYNESLTKSHNEKIKNTLIESLNLKLSYVIGGSGAPIASEKSPEDKRIRIYSLKIPQVKVRLEK
;
A
#
# COMPACT_ATOMS: atom_id res chain seq x y z
N MET A 1 6.88 35.73 -20.29
CA MET A 1 6.60 35.32 -18.91
C MET A 1 5.55 34.23 -18.84
N GLY A 2 4.48 34.30 -19.62
CA GLY A 2 3.42 33.32 -19.61
C GLY A 2 3.84 31.88 -19.92
N LEU A 3 4.77 31.73 -20.87
CA LEU A 3 5.26 30.39 -21.27
C LEU A 3 6.03 29.70 -20.14
N VAL A 4 6.88 30.43 -19.44
CA VAL A 4 7.65 29.88 -18.33
C VAL A 4 6.70 29.42 -17.20
N TRP A 5 5.68 30.22 -16.94
CA TRP A 5 4.70 29.92 -15.92
C TRP A 5 3.88 28.66 -16.26
N LEU A 6 3.51 28.51 -17.53
CA LEU A 6 2.78 27.32 -17.99
C LEU A 6 3.63 26.06 -17.88
N ILE A 7 4.91 26.17 -18.18
CA ILE A 7 5.83 25.02 -18.05
C ILE A 7 5.95 24.60 -16.60
N LEU A 8 6.09 25.54 -15.69
CA LEU A 8 6.15 25.25 -14.25
C LEU A 8 4.86 24.62 -13.75
N LYS A 9 3.71 25.09 -14.24
CA LYS A 9 2.42 24.54 -13.88
C LYS A 9 2.27 23.10 -14.35
N LYS A 10 2.74 22.76 -15.54
CA LYS A 10 2.73 21.40 -16.06
C LYS A 10 3.63 20.49 -15.23
N ARG A 11 4.79 20.98 -14.81
CA ARG A 11 5.69 20.19 -13.95
C ARG A 11 5.07 19.84 -12.62
N LYS A 12 4.26 20.71 -12.04
CA LYS A 12 3.56 20.46 -10.79
C LYS A 12 2.52 19.34 -10.92
N LYS A 13 2.05 19.03 -12.12
CA LYS A 13 1.08 17.97 -12.37
C LYS A 13 1.72 16.59 -12.52
N LYS A 14 3.04 16.50 -12.64
CA LYS A 14 3.73 15.22 -12.71
C LYS A 14 3.64 14.50 -11.38
N LYS A 15 3.17 13.26 -11.42
CA LYS A 15 3.14 12.40 -10.24
C LYS A 15 4.56 11.99 -9.87
N LYS A 16 4.85 12.03 -8.58
CA LYS A 16 6.11 11.49 -8.05
C LYS A 16 5.99 9.99 -7.90
N THR A 17 7.12 9.30 -7.88
CA THR A 17 7.16 7.85 -7.85
C THR A 17 7.49 7.32 -6.46
N LEU A 18 6.66 6.39 -6.00
CA LEU A 18 6.95 5.60 -4.80
C LEU A 18 7.73 4.38 -5.24
N PHE A 19 8.94 4.23 -4.76
CA PHE A 19 9.77 3.05 -5.05
C PHE A 19 9.58 2.02 -3.95
N VAL A 20 9.25 0.80 -4.34
CA VAL A 20 9.04 -0.30 -3.40
C VAL A 20 10.14 -1.33 -3.60
N PHE A 21 11.01 -1.45 -2.60
CA PHE A 21 12.09 -2.43 -2.58
C PHE A 21 11.70 -3.58 -1.65
N GLU A 22 12.42 -4.66 -1.72
CA GLU A 22 12.14 -5.84 -0.90
C GLU A 22 12.12 -5.56 0.61
N HIS A 23 12.89 -4.58 1.06
CA HIS A 23 13.04 -4.29 2.49
C HIS A 23 12.72 -2.85 2.87
N LYS A 24 12.26 -2.03 1.91
CA LYS A 24 11.93 -0.64 2.21
C LYS A 24 11.08 0.00 1.13
N ILE A 25 10.45 1.10 1.49
CA ILE A 25 9.76 1.98 0.54
C ILE A 25 10.47 3.33 0.59
N SER A 26 10.50 4.01 -0.56
CA SER A 26 11.16 5.31 -0.68
C SER A 26 10.29 6.25 -1.51
N PHE A 27 10.10 7.46 -1.02
CA PHE A 27 9.34 8.49 -1.71
C PHE A 27 9.86 9.87 -1.33
N ASN A 28 10.27 10.64 -2.33
CA ASN A 28 10.67 12.04 -2.12
C ASN A 28 11.64 12.23 -0.93
N LYS A 29 12.71 11.43 -0.90
CA LYS A 29 13.78 11.46 0.13
C LYS A 29 13.37 10.90 1.49
N LYS A 30 12.14 10.41 1.65
CA LYS A 30 11.72 9.72 2.85
C LYS A 30 11.74 8.22 2.62
N GLU A 31 12.12 7.48 3.63
CA GLU A 31 12.19 6.01 3.56
C GLU A 31 11.58 5.39 4.81
N ALA A 32 11.05 4.19 4.64
CA ALA A 32 10.57 3.38 5.74
C ALA A 32 10.91 1.92 5.45
N PHE A 33 11.37 1.21 6.47
CA PHE A 33 11.73 -0.19 6.32
C PHE A 33 10.49 -1.07 6.35
N LEU A 34 10.53 -2.15 5.57
CA LEU A 34 9.46 -3.13 5.49
C LEU A 34 9.92 -4.47 6.07
N GLU A 35 9.05 -5.08 6.86
CA GLU A 35 9.21 -6.47 7.24
C GLU A 35 8.90 -7.35 6.01
N PRO A 36 9.43 -8.59 5.94
CA PRO A 36 9.16 -9.46 4.80
C PRO A 36 7.67 -9.68 4.53
N SER A 37 6.88 -9.84 5.59
CA SER A 37 5.43 -10.01 5.45
C SER A 37 4.75 -8.75 4.93
N GLU A 38 5.22 -7.59 5.36
CA GLU A 38 4.70 -6.30 4.87
C GLU A 38 4.99 -6.13 3.38
N TYR A 39 6.20 -6.45 2.98
CA TYR A 39 6.58 -6.38 1.57
C TYR A 39 5.72 -7.29 0.72
N LEU A 40 5.49 -8.51 1.19
CA LEU A 40 4.69 -9.50 0.47
C LEU A 40 3.26 -9.00 0.25
N ILE A 41 2.64 -8.44 1.28
CA ILE A 41 1.30 -7.87 1.17
C ILE A 41 1.29 -6.70 0.21
N LEU A 42 2.21 -5.77 0.36
CA LEU A 42 2.26 -4.57 -0.48
C LEU A 42 2.50 -4.92 -1.95
N LYS A 43 3.46 -5.79 -2.21
CA LYS A 43 3.76 -6.25 -3.56
C LYS A 43 2.54 -6.87 -4.23
N THR A 44 1.83 -7.71 -3.48
CA THR A 44 0.65 -8.39 -4.01
C THR A 44 -0.47 -7.39 -4.31
N LEU A 45 -0.66 -6.39 -3.45
CA LEU A 45 -1.65 -5.33 -3.68
C LEU A 45 -1.31 -4.45 -4.88
N ILE A 46 -0.03 -4.27 -5.17
CA ILE A 46 0.40 -3.50 -6.34
C ILE A 46 0.07 -4.26 -7.62
N VAL A 47 0.32 -5.56 -7.63
CA VAL A 47 0.09 -6.42 -8.79
C VAL A 47 -1.40 -6.70 -8.97
N ASN A 48 -2.13 -6.91 -7.87
CA ASN A 48 -3.56 -7.19 -7.88
C ASN A 48 -4.32 -6.05 -7.22
N PRO A 49 -5.04 -5.22 -7.98
CA PRO A 49 -5.67 -4.01 -7.43
C PRO A 49 -6.75 -4.25 -6.37
N ALA A 50 -7.24 -5.49 -6.26
CA ALA A 50 -8.23 -5.83 -5.24
C ALA A 50 -7.95 -7.23 -4.70
N LEU A 51 -7.75 -7.33 -3.38
CA LEU A 51 -7.51 -8.60 -2.70
C LEU A 51 -8.53 -8.81 -1.61
N GLU A 52 -9.11 -10.00 -1.57
CA GLU A 52 -9.98 -10.38 -0.46
C GLU A 52 -9.13 -10.62 0.80
N SER A 53 -9.76 -10.41 1.95
CA SER A 53 -9.12 -10.63 3.25
C SER A 53 -8.48 -12.02 3.36
N ALA A 54 -9.18 -13.04 2.86
CA ALA A 54 -8.68 -14.43 2.88
C ALA A 54 -7.41 -14.59 2.04
N GLN A 55 -7.31 -13.88 0.93
CA GLN A 55 -6.12 -13.92 0.08
C GLN A 55 -4.91 -13.31 0.78
N ILE A 56 -5.11 -12.19 1.47
CA ILE A 56 -4.04 -11.56 2.23
C ILE A 56 -3.62 -12.48 3.39
N LEU A 57 -4.61 -13.06 4.06
CA LEU A 57 -4.35 -13.96 5.17
C LEU A 57 -3.49 -15.16 4.73
N SER A 58 -3.78 -15.73 3.55
CA SER A 58 -3.02 -16.87 3.04
C SER A 58 -1.55 -16.56 2.77
N LEU A 59 -1.21 -15.29 2.49
CA LEU A 59 0.17 -14.89 2.24
C LEU A 59 1.03 -14.97 3.50
N ILE A 60 0.43 -14.81 4.67
CA ILE A 60 1.16 -14.69 5.94
C ILE A 60 0.75 -15.76 6.95
N TYR A 61 -0.06 -16.73 6.53
CA TYR A 61 -0.62 -17.73 7.42
C TYR A 61 0.45 -18.59 8.09
N ASN A 62 0.35 -18.72 9.41
CA ASN A 62 1.23 -19.56 10.19
C ASN A 62 0.40 -20.67 10.82
N GLU A 63 0.64 -21.90 10.38
CA GLU A 63 -0.13 -23.07 10.82
C GLU A 63 0.01 -23.38 12.31
N SER A 64 1.09 -22.92 12.93
CA SER A 64 1.29 -23.11 14.37
C SER A 64 0.45 -22.18 15.24
N LEU A 65 -0.23 -21.22 14.62
CA LEU A 65 -1.08 -20.24 15.32
C LEU A 65 -2.54 -20.48 15.01
N THR A 66 -3.43 -20.02 15.89
CA THR A 66 -4.87 -20.12 15.66
C THR A 66 -5.28 -19.19 14.50
N LYS A 67 -6.43 -19.44 13.91
CA LYS A 67 -6.99 -18.57 12.88
C LYS A 67 -7.17 -17.15 13.40
N SER A 68 -7.69 -17.03 14.62
CA SER A 68 -7.89 -15.72 15.26
C SER A 68 -6.59 -14.96 15.41
N HIS A 69 -5.52 -15.65 15.79
CA HIS A 69 -4.20 -15.04 15.95
C HIS A 69 -3.65 -14.58 14.60
N ASN A 70 -3.79 -15.42 13.56
CA ASN A 70 -3.37 -15.05 12.21
C ASN A 70 -4.12 -13.82 11.70
N GLU A 71 -5.39 -13.69 12.03
CA GLU A 71 -6.19 -12.52 11.66
C GLU A 71 -5.67 -11.25 12.35
N LYS A 72 -5.28 -11.35 13.60
CA LYS A 72 -4.69 -10.22 14.32
C LYS A 72 -3.37 -9.79 13.70
N ILE A 73 -2.54 -10.76 13.33
CA ILE A 73 -1.25 -10.46 12.67
C ILE A 73 -1.50 -9.75 11.35
N LYS A 74 -2.45 -10.24 10.54
CA LYS A 74 -2.80 -9.59 9.27
C LYS A 74 -3.21 -8.13 9.49
N ASN A 75 -4.10 -7.90 10.45
CA ASN A 75 -4.58 -6.55 10.73
C ASN A 75 -3.46 -5.63 11.21
N THR A 76 -2.58 -6.15 12.04
CA THR A 76 -1.42 -5.39 12.53
C THR A 76 -0.46 -5.02 11.40
N LEU A 77 -0.23 -5.96 10.48
CA LEU A 77 0.64 -5.72 9.33
C LEU A 77 0.07 -4.66 8.41
N ILE A 78 -1.23 -4.71 8.13
CA ILE A 78 -1.89 -3.71 7.28
C ILE A 78 -1.85 -2.34 7.94
N GLU A 79 -2.09 -2.28 9.24
CA GLU A 79 -2.02 -1.05 10.00
C GLU A 79 -0.61 -0.45 9.96
N SER A 80 0.41 -1.29 10.15
CA SER A 80 1.80 -0.87 10.07
C SER A 80 2.16 -0.36 8.68
N LEU A 81 1.71 -1.06 7.63
CA LEU A 81 1.93 -0.61 6.26
C LEU A 81 1.28 0.75 6.00
N ASN A 82 0.06 0.95 6.48
CA ASN A 82 -0.63 2.23 6.33
C ASN A 82 0.15 3.36 7.00
N LEU A 83 0.69 3.12 8.18
CA LEU A 83 1.50 4.11 8.88
C LEU A 83 2.77 4.45 8.10
N LYS A 84 3.45 3.43 7.58
CA LYS A 84 4.69 3.62 6.82
C LYS A 84 4.44 4.33 5.49
N LEU A 85 3.40 3.94 4.77
CA LEU A 85 3.04 4.58 3.51
C LEU A 85 2.64 6.04 3.73
N SER A 86 1.84 6.30 4.76
CA SER A 86 1.43 7.66 5.10
C SER A 86 2.63 8.52 5.50
N TYR A 87 3.60 7.94 6.19
CA TYR A 87 4.79 8.66 6.58
C TYR A 87 5.60 9.11 5.36
N VAL A 88 5.84 8.21 4.39
CA VAL A 88 6.69 8.55 3.24
C VAL A 88 5.96 9.39 2.19
N ILE A 89 4.68 9.11 1.97
CA ILE A 89 3.90 9.82 0.94
C ILE A 89 3.35 11.15 1.48
N GLY A 90 2.97 11.15 2.75
CA GLY A 90 2.25 12.27 3.34
C GLY A 90 0.78 12.22 2.96
N GLY A 91 0.00 13.13 3.52
CA GLY A 91 -1.42 13.21 3.23
C GLY A 91 -2.27 12.55 4.29
N SER A 92 -3.58 12.61 4.10
CA SER A 92 -4.57 12.05 5.00
C SER A 92 -5.23 10.81 4.38
N GLY A 93 -5.79 9.98 5.25
CA GLY A 93 -6.48 8.77 4.84
C GLY A 93 -5.57 7.55 4.85
N ALA A 94 -6.16 6.38 4.67
CA ALA A 94 -5.45 5.12 4.67
C ALA A 94 -5.05 4.73 3.25
N PRO A 95 -3.75 4.61 2.97
CA PRO A 95 -3.29 4.16 1.63
C PRO A 95 -3.84 2.79 1.25
N ILE A 96 -3.87 1.86 2.20
CA ILE A 96 -4.53 0.56 1.99
C ILE A 96 -5.92 0.66 2.59
N ALA A 97 -6.92 0.72 1.73
CA ALA A 97 -8.31 0.84 2.14
C ALA A 97 -9.02 -0.49 2.02
N SER A 98 -10.03 -0.69 2.84
CA SER A 98 -10.87 -1.88 2.75
C SER A 98 -12.33 -1.49 2.70
N GLU A 99 -13.10 -2.27 1.97
CA GLU A 99 -14.54 -2.08 1.89
C GLU A 99 -15.22 -3.43 1.75
N LYS A 100 -16.50 -3.47 2.07
CA LYS A 100 -17.28 -4.70 1.94
C LYS A 100 -17.53 -4.98 0.48
N SER A 101 -17.47 -6.26 0.12
CA SER A 101 -17.79 -6.68 -1.24
C SER A 101 -19.24 -6.37 -1.57
N PRO A 102 -19.55 -5.81 -2.76
CA PRO A 102 -20.95 -5.57 -3.14
C PRO A 102 -21.73 -6.86 -3.32
N GLU A 103 -21.06 -7.98 -3.59
CA GLU A 103 -21.69 -9.27 -3.79
C GLU A 103 -21.93 -10.03 -2.50
N ASP A 104 -21.04 -9.89 -1.52
CA ASP A 104 -21.15 -10.56 -0.23
C ASP A 104 -20.54 -9.66 0.87
N LYS A 105 -21.41 -9.09 1.69
CA LYS A 105 -21.02 -8.16 2.75
C LYS A 105 -20.12 -8.77 3.82
N ARG A 106 -19.98 -10.10 3.86
CA ARG A 106 -19.09 -10.79 4.79
C ARG A 106 -17.64 -10.74 4.32
N ILE A 107 -17.44 -10.45 3.04
CA ILE A 107 -16.11 -10.41 2.43
C ILE A 107 -15.60 -8.98 2.41
N ARG A 108 -14.37 -8.77 2.91
CA ARG A 108 -13.68 -7.48 2.81
C ARG A 108 -12.69 -7.52 1.67
N ILE A 109 -12.68 -6.45 0.89
CA ILE A 109 -11.76 -6.29 -0.23
C ILE A 109 -10.81 -5.15 0.10
N TYR A 110 -9.51 -5.40 -0.03
CA TYR A 110 -8.46 -4.44 0.21
C TYR A 110 -7.89 -3.94 -1.12
N SER A 111 -7.57 -2.66 -1.17
CA SER A 111 -6.97 -2.06 -2.35
C SER A 111 -6.01 -0.95 -1.95
N LEU A 112 -4.99 -0.74 -2.78
CA LEU A 112 -4.03 0.33 -2.57
C LEU A 112 -4.56 1.59 -3.27
N LYS A 113 -4.89 2.60 -2.47
CA LYS A 113 -5.47 3.86 -2.98
C LYS A 113 -4.52 5.03 -2.75
N ILE A 114 -3.60 5.21 -3.68
CA ILE A 114 -2.66 6.31 -3.68
C ILE A 114 -2.59 6.93 -5.08
N PRO A 115 -3.73 7.51 -5.56
CA PRO A 115 -3.82 7.99 -6.94
C PRO A 115 -2.87 9.13 -7.27
N GLN A 116 -2.37 9.83 -6.25
CA GLN A 116 -1.47 10.97 -6.41
C GLN A 116 -0.03 10.56 -6.70
N VAL A 117 0.31 9.28 -6.62
CA VAL A 117 1.67 8.81 -6.86
C VAL A 117 1.69 7.65 -7.85
N LYS A 118 2.83 7.49 -8.52
CA LYS A 118 3.11 6.30 -9.30
C LYS A 118 3.81 5.31 -8.39
N VAL A 119 3.57 4.02 -8.60
CA VAL A 119 4.22 2.98 -7.81
C VAL A 119 5.12 2.16 -8.72
N ARG A 120 6.34 1.91 -8.26
CA ARG A 120 7.31 1.13 -9.01
C ARG A 120 7.95 0.09 -8.11
N LEU A 121 7.79 -1.18 -8.49
CA LEU A 121 8.45 -2.28 -7.80
C LEU A 121 9.90 -2.37 -8.30
N GLU A 122 10.83 -2.32 -7.36
CA GLU A 122 12.25 -2.45 -7.67
C GLU A 122 12.77 -3.82 -7.24
N LYS A 123 13.69 -4.34 -8.00
CA LYS A 123 14.31 -5.64 -7.68
C LYS A 123 15.52 -5.48 -6.79
#